data_9a5f5fa69e3271a4b21c279ab517aaac
#
_entry.id   9a5f5fa69e3271a4b21c279ab517aaac
#
_cell.length_a   1.000
_cell.length_b   1.000
_cell.length_c   1.000
_cell.angle_alpha   90.00
_cell.angle_beta   90.00
_cell.angle_gamma   90.00
#
_symmetry.space_group_name_H-M   'P 1'
#
loop_
_entity.id
_entity.type
_entity.pdbx_description
1 polymer ?
#
loop_
_entity_poly.entity_id
_entity_poly.type
_entity_poly.pdbx_seq_one_letter_code
_entity_poly.pdbx_strand_id
1 'polypeptide(L)'
;MTGKRVLLVVVLILIAAGAFVGWRILSKGESTDDARVDGHVYPVSAKIGGTVESVEVVENQVVEAGAVLLKIDGRDYRIALQKAEADLANAMAHHREAATQLPMSSVEAAWRNSSSQAALTRAQGLVTSAHKDLEVARARLSTALARVKEAQVNSAKTAKDVDRVKPLIAKDEISQQQYDTFVAAAEAAKAAESSALASVTEAESGVALAEARVNEARNTVGIAQSDVEGAAAAPHQVTASEARISAASAEIARVRTAVEQARLNIEYTVVRAPVAGIVSRKNAEIGTVIQPGQPLMAIVPLDDVWVTANFKETQLHEIRPGQEAEIQIDAYGSRVFHARVDSISAATGARFSLLPPENASGNFVKVVQRIPVKLVITDKPDAEHTLRPGMSAEVTVLTGAGRN
;
A
#
# COMPACT_ATOMS: atom_id res chain seq x y z
N MET A 1 -20.46 -40.29 98.97
CA MET A 1 -20.78 -40.82 97.62
C MET A 1 -20.90 -39.72 96.52
N THR A 2 -20.61 -38.53 96.84
CA THR A 2 -20.84 -37.33 95.94
C THR A 2 -19.63 -37.04 95.04
N GLY A 3 -18.37 -37.31 95.44
CA GLY A 3 -17.17 -37.01 94.58
C GLY A 3 -16.98 -37.84 93.26
N LYS A 4 -17.34 -39.17 93.33
CA LYS A 4 -17.26 -40.03 92.12
C LYS A 4 -18.28 -39.65 91.07
N ARG A 5 -19.47 -39.18 91.40
CA ARG A 5 -20.48 -38.74 90.41
C ARG A 5 -20.12 -37.41 89.78
N VAL A 6 -19.47 -36.51 90.49
CA VAL A 6 -18.97 -35.22 89.93
C VAL A 6 -17.80 -35.46 88.98
N LEU A 7 -16.90 -36.38 89.33
CA LEU A 7 -15.80 -36.75 88.42
C LEU A 7 -16.30 -37.39 87.10
N LEU A 8 -17.34 -38.22 87.21
CA LEU A 8 -17.93 -38.89 86.01
C LEU A 8 -18.62 -37.86 85.07
N VAL A 9 -19.31 -36.86 85.63
CA VAL A 9 -19.90 -35.79 84.84
C VAL A 9 -18.88 -34.91 84.15
N VAL A 10 -17.75 -34.59 84.84
CA VAL A 10 -16.65 -33.79 84.26
C VAL A 10 -15.97 -34.54 83.11
N VAL A 11 -15.74 -35.83 83.26
CA VAL A 11 -15.18 -36.68 82.16
C VAL A 11 -16.11 -36.77 81.03
N LEU A 12 -17.41 -36.92 81.21
CA LEU A 12 -18.44 -36.95 80.16
C LEU A 12 -18.52 -35.59 79.42
N ILE A 13 -18.40 -34.44 80.11
CA ILE A 13 -18.34 -33.12 79.43
C ILE A 13 -17.06 -32.94 78.66
N LEU A 14 -15.91 -33.42 79.13
CA LEU A 14 -14.67 -33.39 78.41
C LEU A 14 -14.68 -34.28 77.16
N ILE A 15 -15.28 -35.45 77.22
CA ILE A 15 -15.49 -36.32 76.03
C ILE A 15 -16.49 -35.68 75.07
N ALA A 16 -17.58 -35.12 75.52
CA ALA A 16 -18.55 -34.41 74.70
C ALA A 16 -17.93 -33.14 74.07
N ALA A 17 -17.12 -32.36 74.79
CA ALA A 17 -16.40 -31.25 74.31
C ALA A 17 -15.31 -31.66 73.27
N GLY A 18 -14.58 -32.75 73.53
CA GLY A 18 -13.60 -33.34 72.59
C GLY A 18 -14.29 -33.86 71.33
N ALA A 19 -15.42 -34.55 71.48
CA ALA A 19 -16.21 -34.99 70.33
C ALA A 19 -16.83 -33.83 69.54
N PHE A 20 -17.27 -32.79 70.19
CA PHE A 20 -17.79 -31.55 69.56
C PHE A 20 -16.68 -30.77 68.85
N VAL A 21 -15.53 -30.63 69.45
CA VAL A 21 -14.35 -30.03 68.81
C VAL A 21 -13.83 -30.89 67.66
N GLY A 22 -13.80 -32.22 67.81
CA GLY A 22 -13.46 -33.15 66.76
C GLY A 22 -14.46 -33.09 65.59
N TRP A 23 -15.74 -33.09 65.90
CA TRP A 23 -16.78 -32.92 64.85
C TRP A 23 -16.68 -31.56 64.17
N ARG A 24 -16.39 -30.47 64.87
CA ARG A 24 -16.22 -29.14 64.31
C ARG A 24 -14.93 -29.00 63.45
N ILE A 25 -13.90 -29.81 63.74
CA ILE A 25 -12.66 -29.85 62.97
C ILE A 25 -12.84 -30.75 61.70
N LEU A 26 -13.61 -31.86 61.81
CA LEU A 26 -13.90 -32.70 60.65
C LEU A 26 -15.00 -32.15 59.72
N SER A 27 -15.84 -31.22 60.17
CA SER A 27 -16.91 -30.60 59.38
C SER A 27 -16.49 -29.28 58.69
N LYS A 28 -15.18 -29.05 58.46
CA LYS A 28 -14.67 -27.80 57.91
C LYS A 28 -14.57 -27.76 56.41
N GLY A 29 -15.67 -27.89 55.69
CA GLY A 29 -15.69 -27.72 54.27
C GLY A 29 -17.10 -27.62 53.67
N GLU A 30 -17.26 -26.76 52.69
CA GLU A 30 -18.46 -26.73 51.86
C GLU A 30 -18.29 -27.68 50.69
N SER A 31 -19.18 -28.69 50.56
CA SER A 31 -19.11 -29.68 49.49
C SER A 31 -20.28 -29.58 48.53
N THR A 32 -20.02 -29.96 47.31
CA THR A 32 -21.01 -30.12 46.23
C THR A 32 -20.69 -31.31 45.34
N ASP A 33 -21.75 -32.08 45.02
CA ASP A 33 -21.74 -33.16 44.03
C ASP A 33 -22.05 -32.72 42.60
N ASP A 34 -22.45 -31.46 42.44
CA ASP A 34 -22.73 -30.84 41.14
C ASP A 34 -21.48 -30.12 40.63
N ALA A 35 -20.48 -30.91 40.32
CA ALA A 35 -19.25 -30.44 39.75
C ALA A 35 -18.81 -31.29 38.55
N ARG A 36 -18.12 -30.66 37.62
CA ARG A 36 -17.60 -31.35 36.44
C ARG A 36 -16.23 -30.79 36.05
N VAL A 37 -15.45 -31.61 35.40
CA VAL A 37 -14.25 -31.21 34.72
C VAL A 37 -14.64 -30.48 33.46
N ASP A 38 -14.19 -29.27 33.30
CA ASP A 38 -14.28 -28.44 32.07
C ASP A 38 -12.91 -28.25 31.47
N GLY A 39 -12.84 -27.87 30.19
CA GLY A 39 -11.61 -27.60 29.47
C GLY A 39 -11.90 -26.92 28.15
N HIS A 40 -10.85 -26.38 27.54
CA HIS A 40 -10.99 -25.78 26.23
C HIS A 40 -11.18 -26.87 25.17
N VAL A 41 -12.09 -26.64 24.24
CA VAL A 41 -12.32 -27.46 23.06
C VAL A 41 -12.02 -26.60 21.84
N TYR A 42 -10.99 -26.93 21.09
CA TYR A 42 -10.57 -26.18 19.90
C TYR A 42 -11.17 -26.80 18.65
N PRO A 43 -12.22 -26.20 18.06
CA PRO A 43 -12.76 -26.69 16.81
C PRO A 43 -11.77 -26.40 15.68
N VAL A 44 -11.43 -27.41 14.91
CA VAL A 44 -10.62 -27.31 13.69
C VAL A 44 -11.56 -27.26 12.52
N SER A 45 -11.57 -26.13 11.80
CA SER A 45 -12.43 -25.91 10.64
C SER A 45 -11.59 -25.71 9.38
N ALA A 46 -12.15 -26.07 8.22
CA ALA A 46 -11.54 -25.82 6.93
C ALA A 46 -11.50 -24.32 6.62
N LYS A 47 -10.35 -23.79 6.20
CA LYS A 47 -10.23 -22.41 5.72
C LYS A 47 -10.58 -22.26 4.23
N ILE A 48 -10.47 -23.36 3.48
CA ILE A 48 -10.77 -23.45 2.05
C ILE A 48 -11.68 -24.64 1.77
N GLY A 49 -12.36 -24.63 0.63
CA GLY A 49 -13.18 -25.76 0.17
C GLY A 49 -12.36 -26.78 -0.63
N GLY A 50 -12.91 -27.97 -0.80
CA GLY A 50 -12.32 -29.00 -1.64
C GLY A 50 -12.64 -30.41 -1.17
N THR A 51 -12.15 -31.41 -1.88
CA THR A 51 -12.33 -32.82 -1.51
C THR A 51 -11.21 -33.26 -0.56
N VAL A 52 -11.53 -33.97 0.49
CA VAL A 52 -10.54 -34.56 1.40
C VAL A 52 -9.76 -35.64 0.67
N GLU A 53 -8.46 -35.45 0.52
CA GLU A 53 -7.54 -36.40 -0.11
C GLU A 53 -7.07 -37.47 0.85
N SER A 54 -6.69 -37.10 2.07
CA SER A 54 -6.27 -38.00 3.12
C SER A 54 -6.61 -37.46 4.50
N VAL A 55 -6.84 -38.38 5.45
CA VAL A 55 -6.99 -38.07 6.87
C VAL A 55 -5.88 -38.84 7.60
N GLU A 56 -4.96 -38.10 8.25
CA GLU A 56 -3.73 -38.66 8.84
C GLU A 56 -3.89 -39.04 10.32
N VAL A 57 -5.08 -38.78 10.90
CA VAL A 57 -5.39 -39.05 12.30
C VAL A 57 -6.64 -39.85 12.50
N VAL A 58 -6.68 -40.60 13.60
CA VAL A 58 -7.87 -41.33 14.04
C VAL A 58 -8.48 -40.66 15.28
N GLU A 59 -9.76 -40.94 15.53
CA GLU A 59 -10.45 -40.46 16.72
C GLU A 59 -9.78 -40.96 17.99
N ASN A 60 -9.70 -40.10 19.01
CA ASN A 60 -8.99 -40.33 20.28
C ASN A 60 -7.47 -40.45 20.20
N GLN A 61 -6.85 -40.09 19.06
CA GLN A 61 -5.39 -40.04 18.93
C GLN A 61 -4.84 -38.79 19.58
N VAL A 62 -3.71 -38.90 20.28
CA VAL A 62 -2.94 -37.76 20.78
C VAL A 62 -2.14 -37.15 19.62
N VAL A 63 -2.21 -35.83 19.48
CA VAL A 63 -1.49 -35.08 18.45
C VAL A 63 -0.73 -33.91 19.07
N GLU A 64 0.41 -33.59 18.49
CA GLU A 64 1.18 -32.41 18.85
C GLU A 64 0.69 -31.16 18.11
N ALA A 65 1.00 -29.98 18.63
CA ALA A 65 0.74 -28.73 17.92
C ALA A 65 1.46 -28.71 16.57
N GLY A 66 0.75 -28.32 15.49
CA GLY A 66 1.29 -28.33 14.13
C GLY A 66 1.21 -29.67 13.39
N ALA A 67 0.84 -30.76 14.06
CA ALA A 67 0.67 -32.08 13.42
C ALA A 67 -0.35 -32.00 12.27
N VAL A 68 -0.10 -32.69 11.17
CA VAL A 68 -1.01 -32.76 10.03
C VAL A 68 -2.20 -33.63 10.41
N LEU A 69 -3.41 -33.08 10.28
CA LEU A 69 -4.67 -33.77 10.60
C LEU A 69 -5.30 -34.37 9.35
N LEU A 70 -5.38 -33.59 8.29
CA LEU A 70 -5.88 -34.02 7.00
C LEU A 70 -5.32 -33.17 5.87
N LYS A 71 -5.43 -33.68 4.64
CA LYS A 71 -5.09 -32.96 3.41
C LYS A 71 -6.30 -32.86 2.51
N ILE A 72 -6.47 -31.68 1.94
CA ILE A 72 -7.48 -31.37 0.92
C ILE A 72 -6.79 -31.48 -0.44
N ASP A 73 -7.48 -31.95 -1.47
CA ASP A 73 -6.96 -32.01 -2.83
C ASP A 73 -6.51 -30.62 -3.30
N GLY A 74 -5.22 -30.49 -3.49
CA GLY A 74 -4.57 -29.24 -3.85
C GLY A 74 -4.41 -29.00 -5.34
N ARG A 75 -4.92 -29.86 -6.23
CA ARG A 75 -4.69 -29.76 -7.69
C ARG A 75 -5.17 -28.45 -8.26
N ASP A 76 -6.40 -28.04 -7.93
CA ASP A 76 -7.00 -26.81 -8.42
C ASP A 76 -6.24 -25.56 -7.90
N TYR A 77 -5.79 -25.62 -6.66
CA TYR A 77 -5.00 -24.55 -6.03
C TYR A 77 -3.60 -24.43 -6.64
N ARG A 78 -2.98 -25.55 -7.05
CA ARG A 78 -1.69 -25.53 -7.77
C ARG A 78 -1.85 -24.93 -9.16
N ILE A 79 -2.93 -25.25 -9.89
CA ILE A 79 -3.25 -24.63 -11.17
C ILE A 79 -3.49 -23.13 -11.00
N ALA A 80 -4.22 -22.71 -9.97
CA ALA A 80 -4.44 -21.30 -9.66
C ALA A 80 -3.14 -20.57 -9.35
N LEU A 81 -2.20 -21.19 -8.63
CA LEU A 81 -0.87 -20.62 -8.39
C LEU A 81 -0.10 -20.47 -9.70
N GLN A 82 -0.04 -21.51 -10.53
CA GLN A 82 0.66 -21.47 -11.81
C GLN A 82 0.10 -20.36 -12.71
N LYS A 83 -1.22 -20.17 -12.72
CA LYS A 83 -1.86 -19.06 -13.44
C LYS A 83 -1.41 -17.71 -12.90
N ALA A 84 -1.45 -17.52 -11.60
CA ALA A 84 -1.03 -16.27 -10.96
C ALA A 84 0.46 -15.97 -11.20
N GLU A 85 1.33 -16.99 -11.21
CA GLU A 85 2.75 -16.85 -11.55
C GLU A 85 2.98 -16.47 -13.02
N ALA A 86 2.18 -17.03 -13.94
CA ALA A 86 2.20 -16.63 -15.34
C ALA A 86 1.75 -15.18 -15.55
N ASP A 87 0.68 -14.76 -14.84
CA ASP A 87 0.21 -13.37 -14.85
C ASP A 87 1.29 -12.41 -14.30
N LEU A 88 2.01 -12.81 -13.26
CA LEU A 88 3.14 -12.04 -12.73
C LEU A 88 4.28 -11.92 -13.76
N ALA A 89 4.61 -13.01 -14.45
CA ALA A 89 5.62 -12.99 -15.49
C ALA A 89 5.25 -12.05 -16.65
N ASN A 90 3.98 -12.01 -17.04
CA ASN A 90 3.44 -11.09 -18.05
C ASN A 90 3.54 -9.63 -17.57
N ALA A 91 3.12 -9.33 -16.35
CA ALA A 91 3.24 -7.98 -15.78
C ALA A 91 4.69 -7.50 -15.71
N MET A 92 5.64 -8.39 -15.36
CA MET A 92 7.07 -8.09 -15.38
C MET A 92 7.60 -7.85 -16.81
N ALA A 93 7.08 -8.55 -17.82
CA ALA A 93 7.44 -8.32 -19.21
C ALA A 93 6.97 -6.94 -19.68
N HIS A 94 5.73 -6.55 -19.39
CA HIS A 94 5.19 -5.22 -19.68
C HIS A 94 5.95 -4.10 -18.97
N HIS A 95 6.35 -4.32 -17.73
CA HIS A 95 7.19 -3.34 -17.02
C HIS A 95 8.56 -3.17 -17.69
N ARG A 96 9.20 -4.26 -18.13
CA ARG A 96 10.48 -4.20 -18.86
C ARG A 96 10.32 -3.47 -20.20
N GLU A 97 9.24 -3.73 -20.94
CA GLU A 97 8.92 -3.02 -22.16
C GLU A 97 8.79 -1.51 -21.90
N ALA A 98 7.98 -1.10 -20.92
CA ALA A 98 7.83 0.29 -20.56
C ALA A 98 9.16 0.92 -20.11
N ALA A 99 9.99 0.20 -19.36
CA ALA A 99 11.30 0.66 -18.90
C ALA A 99 12.30 0.85 -20.03
N THR A 100 12.24 0.07 -21.12
CA THR A 100 13.09 0.26 -22.30
C THR A 100 12.69 1.47 -23.14
N GLN A 101 11.42 1.90 -23.06
CA GLN A 101 10.91 3.07 -23.77
C GLN A 101 11.41 4.39 -23.19
N LEU A 102 11.70 4.45 -21.90
CA LEU A 102 12.11 5.68 -21.20
C LEU A 102 13.44 6.25 -21.70
N PRO A 103 14.54 5.48 -21.82
CA PRO A 103 15.78 5.99 -22.38
C PRO A 103 15.62 6.49 -23.83
N MET A 104 14.83 5.79 -24.62
CA MET A 104 14.55 6.19 -26.01
C MET A 104 13.83 7.54 -26.07
N SER A 105 12.76 7.71 -25.28
CA SER A 105 12.04 8.99 -25.25
C SER A 105 12.87 10.14 -24.67
N SER A 106 13.75 9.87 -23.71
CA SER A 106 14.64 10.89 -23.14
C SER A 106 15.71 11.35 -24.14
N VAL A 107 16.32 10.41 -24.88
CA VAL A 107 17.30 10.73 -25.93
C VAL A 107 16.63 11.48 -27.08
N GLU A 108 15.44 11.06 -27.50
CA GLU A 108 14.68 11.76 -28.54
C GLU A 108 14.31 13.20 -28.12
N ALA A 109 13.84 13.38 -26.90
CA ALA A 109 13.54 14.71 -26.35
C ALA A 109 14.77 15.61 -26.31
N ALA A 110 15.92 15.10 -25.85
CA ALA A 110 17.18 15.84 -25.81
C ALA A 110 17.66 16.19 -27.21
N TRP A 111 17.57 15.24 -28.16
CA TRP A 111 17.95 15.48 -29.56
C TRP A 111 17.06 16.53 -30.24
N ARG A 112 15.73 16.47 -30.08
CA ARG A 112 14.80 17.46 -30.63
C ARG A 112 15.12 18.86 -30.08
N ASN A 113 15.31 18.98 -28.78
CA ASN A 113 15.63 20.27 -28.15
C ASN A 113 16.97 20.82 -28.66
N SER A 114 18.02 20.00 -28.73
CA SER A 114 19.32 20.44 -29.21
C SER A 114 19.31 20.79 -30.70
N SER A 115 18.59 20.05 -31.55
CA SER A 115 18.49 20.31 -32.97
C SER A 115 17.71 21.60 -33.28
N SER A 116 16.59 21.83 -32.61
CA SER A 116 15.79 23.05 -32.76
C SER A 116 16.57 24.29 -32.26
N GLN A 117 17.29 24.18 -31.15
CA GLN A 117 18.16 25.26 -30.64
C GLN A 117 19.31 25.58 -31.62
N ALA A 118 19.91 24.55 -32.23
CA ALA A 118 20.92 24.73 -33.26
C ALA A 118 20.38 25.41 -34.53
N ALA A 119 19.14 25.05 -34.93
CA ALA A 119 18.44 25.70 -36.04
C ALA A 119 18.15 27.16 -35.75
N LEU A 120 17.70 27.51 -34.55
CA LEU A 120 17.50 28.90 -34.14
C LEU A 120 18.78 29.69 -34.14
N THR A 121 19.87 29.14 -33.61
CA THR A 121 21.20 29.80 -33.64
C THR A 121 21.66 30.04 -35.08
N ARG A 122 21.46 29.08 -35.98
CA ARG A 122 21.78 29.26 -37.41
C ARG A 122 20.95 30.39 -38.06
N ALA A 123 19.63 30.38 -37.80
CA ALA A 123 18.75 31.43 -38.31
C ALA A 123 19.12 32.81 -37.82
N GLN A 124 19.51 32.96 -36.55
CA GLN A 124 20.02 34.23 -35.97
C GLN A 124 21.32 34.68 -36.66
N GLY A 125 22.20 33.73 -36.99
CA GLY A 125 23.39 33.98 -37.79
C GLY A 125 23.07 34.55 -39.16
N LEU A 126 22.02 33.99 -39.83
CA LEU A 126 21.59 34.54 -41.13
C LEU A 126 21.04 35.94 -41.03
N VAL A 127 20.31 36.30 -39.98
CA VAL A 127 19.88 37.69 -39.74
C VAL A 127 21.08 38.61 -39.58
N THR A 128 22.09 38.20 -38.83
CA THR A 128 23.31 38.99 -38.64
C THR A 128 24.03 39.22 -39.98
N SER A 129 24.16 38.19 -40.82
CA SER A 129 24.74 38.30 -42.16
C SER A 129 23.95 39.25 -43.04
N ALA A 130 22.60 39.07 -43.13
CA ALA A 130 21.73 39.93 -43.94
C ALA A 130 21.79 41.42 -43.47
N HIS A 131 21.95 41.68 -42.17
CA HIS A 131 22.17 43.04 -41.67
C HIS A 131 23.50 43.65 -42.15
N LYS A 132 24.57 42.84 -42.22
CA LYS A 132 25.84 43.29 -42.78
C LYS A 132 25.75 43.59 -44.26
N ASP A 133 25.01 42.76 -45.02
CA ASP A 133 24.76 43.03 -46.43
C ASP A 133 23.96 44.34 -46.63
N LEU A 134 23.00 44.64 -45.75
CA LEU A 134 22.23 45.86 -45.76
C LEU A 134 23.13 47.09 -45.42
N GLU A 135 24.04 46.99 -44.45
CA GLU A 135 25.03 48.02 -44.15
C GLU A 135 25.90 48.32 -45.39
N VAL A 136 26.35 47.29 -46.10
CA VAL A 136 27.13 47.48 -47.34
C VAL A 136 26.32 48.15 -48.46
N ALA A 137 25.06 47.72 -48.62
CA ALA A 137 24.15 48.32 -49.64
C ALA A 137 23.90 49.84 -49.30
N ARG A 138 23.68 50.17 -48.06
CA ARG A 138 23.52 51.58 -47.62
C ARG A 138 24.77 52.42 -47.78
N ALA A 139 25.97 51.86 -47.59
CA ALA A 139 27.22 52.54 -47.83
C ALA A 139 27.40 52.82 -49.33
N ARG A 140 27.01 51.85 -50.24
CA ARG A 140 27.01 52.10 -51.67
C ARG A 140 26.07 53.21 -52.11
N LEU A 141 24.82 53.22 -51.55
CA LEU A 141 23.85 54.30 -51.76
C LEU A 141 24.42 55.63 -51.36
N SER A 142 25.04 55.78 -50.16
CA SER A 142 25.70 56.97 -49.70
C SER A 142 26.79 57.44 -50.64
N THR A 143 27.58 56.52 -51.21
CA THR A 143 28.61 56.80 -52.21
C THR A 143 28.01 57.37 -53.51
N ALA A 144 26.93 56.72 -53.99
CA ALA A 144 26.22 57.13 -55.22
C ALA A 144 25.61 58.56 -55.03
N LEU A 145 25.00 58.85 -53.88
CA LEU A 145 24.46 60.17 -53.56
C LEU A 145 25.53 61.22 -53.55
N ALA A 146 26.74 60.92 -53.03
CA ALA A 146 27.88 61.83 -53.06
C ALA A 146 28.35 62.18 -54.49
N ARG A 147 28.35 61.11 -55.37
CA ARG A 147 28.72 61.30 -56.80
C ARG A 147 27.64 62.08 -57.55
N VAL A 148 26.36 61.94 -57.26
CA VAL A 148 25.30 62.79 -57.83
C VAL A 148 25.53 64.25 -57.46
N LYS A 149 25.84 64.52 -56.18
CA LYS A 149 26.09 65.89 -55.74
C LYS A 149 27.31 66.53 -56.46
N GLU A 150 28.36 65.72 -56.66
CA GLU A 150 29.52 66.16 -57.46
C GLU A 150 29.16 66.50 -58.91
N ALA A 151 28.47 65.58 -59.58
CA ALA A 151 28.02 65.76 -60.93
C ALA A 151 27.03 66.92 -61.12
N GLN A 152 26.09 67.10 -60.14
CA GLN A 152 25.21 68.29 -60.15
C GLN A 152 25.95 69.62 -60.06
N VAL A 153 26.95 69.71 -59.20
CA VAL A 153 27.76 70.92 -59.08
C VAL A 153 28.52 71.19 -60.36
N ASN A 154 29.05 70.11 -61.00
CA ASN A 154 29.74 70.26 -62.31
C ASN A 154 28.82 70.61 -63.45
N SER A 155 27.65 69.97 -63.54
CA SER A 155 26.63 70.33 -64.54
C SER A 155 26.13 71.76 -64.35
N ALA A 156 25.81 72.18 -63.14
CA ALA A 156 25.41 73.56 -62.85
C ALA A 156 26.54 74.60 -63.18
N LYS A 157 27.79 74.23 -62.96
CA LYS A 157 28.94 75.10 -63.36
C LYS A 157 29.02 75.24 -64.84
N THR A 158 29.08 74.14 -65.58
CA THR A 158 29.22 74.16 -67.07
C THR A 158 28.00 74.82 -67.72
N ALA A 159 26.82 74.64 -67.24
CA ALA A 159 25.58 75.33 -67.71
C ALA A 159 25.74 76.88 -67.55
N LYS A 160 26.21 77.33 -66.39
CA LYS A 160 26.53 78.78 -66.16
C LYS A 160 27.64 79.32 -67.08
N ASP A 161 28.61 78.47 -67.37
CA ASP A 161 29.68 78.87 -68.34
C ASP A 161 29.10 79.05 -69.75
N VAL A 162 28.19 78.14 -70.24
CA VAL A 162 27.49 78.33 -71.51
C VAL A 162 26.61 79.59 -71.47
N ASP A 163 25.85 79.82 -70.41
CA ASP A 163 25.04 81.08 -70.27
C ASP A 163 25.88 82.33 -70.30
N ARG A 164 27.11 82.31 -69.76
CA ARG A 164 28.06 83.43 -69.76
C ARG A 164 28.62 83.71 -71.17
N VAL A 165 28.93 82.63 -71.92
CA VAL A 165 29.54 82.81 -73.25
C VAL A 165 28.52 82.99 -74.40
N LYS A 166 27.24 82.62 -74.17
CA LYS A 166 26.14 82.80 -75.14
C LYS A 166 25.96 84.24 -75.64
N PRO A 167 26.03 85.33 -74.84
CA PRO A 167 25.96 86.71 -75.31
C PRO A 167 27.25 87.16 -75.99
N LEU A 168 28.38 86.51 -75.73
CA LEU A 168 29.69 86.89 -76.37
C LEU A 168 29.75 86.37 -77.79
N ILE A 169 29.22 85.19 -78.10
CA ILE A 169 29.08 84.65 -79.48
C ILE A 169 28.14 85.56 -80.31
N ALA A 170 27.02 86.01 -79.71
CA ALA A 170 26.08 86.87 -80.37
C ALA A 170 26.69 88.29 -80.77
N LYS A 171 27.85 88.62 -80.18
CA LYS A 171 28.59 89.83 -80.43
C LYS A 171 29.85 89.62 -81.24
N ASP A 172 30.08 88.39 -81.72
CA ASP A 172 31.30 87.93 -82.42
C ASP A 172 32.62 88.11 -81.59
N GLU A 173 32.50 88.14 -80.23
CA GLU A 173 33.65 88.30 -79.34
C GLU A 173 34.38 86.92 -79.10
N ILE A 174 33.77 85.79 -79.42
CA ILE A 174 34.37 84.46 -79.40
C ILE A 174 34.08 83.67 -80.68
N SER A 175 34.93 82.67 -80.99
CA SER A 175 34.74 81.83 -82.15
C SER A 175 33.58 80.79 -81.94
N GLN A 176 32.94 80.38 -83.09
CA GLN A 176 31.94 79.29 -83.05
C GLN A 176 32.48 78.02 -82.43
N GLN A 177 33.72 77.67 -82.73
CA GLN A 177 34.42 76.50 -82.19
C GLN A 177 34.56 76.54 -80.65
N GLN A 178 34.87 77.75 -80.09
CA GLN A 178 34.94 77.97 -78.61
C GLN A 178 33.58 77.77 -77.98
N TYR A 179 32.49 78.36 -78.53
CA TYR A 179 31.14 78.22 -78.06
C TYR A 179 30.70 76.71 -78.06
N ASP A 180 30.94 76.05 -79.18
CA ASP A 180 30.60 74.63 -79.33
C ASP A 180 31.34 73.72 -78.30
N THR A 181 32.58 74.13 -77.93
CA THR A 181 33.34 73.44 -76.82
C THR A 181 32.65 73.58 -75.48
N PHE A 182 32.12 74.76 -75.13
CA PHE A 182 31.36 74.93 -73.91
C PHE A 182 30.02 74.20 -73.92
N VAL A 183 29.30 74.21 -74.98
CA VAL A 183 28.06 73.47 -75.17
C VAL A 183 28.30 71.94 -75.01
N ALA A 184 29.29 71.40 -75.73
CA ALA A 184 29.65 70.02 -75.61
C ALA A 184 30.04 69.59 -74.16
N ALA A 185 30.80 70.48 -73.46
CA ALA A 185 31.20 70.26 -72.09
C ALA A 185 29.94 70.26 -71.13
N ALA A 186 28.98 71.18 -71.39
CA ALA A 186 27.72 71.17 -70.62
C ALA A 186 26.86 69.96 -70.86
N GLU A 187 26.71 69.51 -72.15
CA GLU A 187 25.99 68.30 -72.49
C GLU A 187 26.69 67.07 -71.89
N ALA A 188 27.97 66.94 -71.93
CA ALA A 188 28.70 65.86 -71.28
C ALA A 188 28.53 65.86 -69.74
N ALA A 189 28.57 67.01 -69.12
CA ALA A 189 28.33 67.13 -67.67
C ALA A 189 26.86 66.74 -67.29
N LYS A 190 25.89 67.15 -68.11
CA LYS A 190 24.48 66.79 -67.90
C LYS A 190 24.26 65.27 -68.14
N ALA A 191 24.89 64.69 -69.09
CA ALA A 191 24.90 63.26 -69.31
C ALA A 191 25.54 62.50 -68.12
N ALA A 192 26.62 63.03 -67.57
CA ALA A 192 27.28 62.48 -66.36
C ALA A 192 26.37 62.61 -65.13
N GLU A 193 25.67 63.72 -64.97
CA GLU A 193 24.61 63.83 -63.90
C GLU A 193 23.50 62.80 -64.04
N SER A 194 22.96 62.60 -65.25
CA SER A 194 21.90 61.60 -65.51
C SER A 194 22.43 60.21 -65.21
N SER A 195 23.66 59.85 -65.58
CA SER A 195 24.34 58.61 -65.28
C SER A 195 24.49 58.41 -63.76
N ALA A 196 24.88 59.44 -63.03
CA ALA A 196 25.03 59.39 -61.59
C ALA A 196 23.67 59.20 -60.89
N LEU A 197 22.57 59.81 -61.38
CA LEU A 197 21.21 59.58 -60.92
C LEU A 197 20.74 58.15 -61.14
N ALA A 198 21.03 57.60 -62.31
CA ALA A 198 20.74 56.21 -62.59
C ALA A 198 21.46 55.23 -61.58
N SER A 199 22.71 55.55 -61.23
CA SER A 199 23.48 54.76 -60.24
C SER A 199 22.87 54.88 -58.82
N VAL A 200 22.20 55.99 -58.46
CA VAL A 200 21.46 56.09 -57.20
C VAL A 200 20.22 55.15 -57.24
N THR A 201 19.47 55.17 -58.30
CA THR A 201 18.29 54.27 -58.47
C THR A 201 18.69 52.80 -58.37
N GLU A 202 19.85 52.42 -58.97
CA GLU A 202 20.43 51.06 -58.85
C GLU A 202 20.80 50.76 -57.41
N ALA A 203 21.47 51.69 -56.71
CA ALA A 203 21.85 51.50 -55.30
C ALA A 203 20.65 51.43 -54.37
N GLU A 204 19.60 52.21 -54.59
CA GLU A 204 18.31 52.17 -53.88
C GLU A 204 17.63 50.80 -54.03
N SER A 205 17.62 50.28 -55.27
CA SER A 205 17.11 48.94 -55.54
C SER A 205 17.95 47.86 -54.81
N GLY A 206 19.28 48.06 -54.70
CA GLY A 206 20.17 47.21 -53.92
C GLY A 206 19.86 47.23 -52.42
N VAL A 207 19.53 48.42 -51.85
CA VAL A 207 19.08 48.54 -50.44
C VAL A 207 17.74 47.83 -50.25
N ALA A 208 16.76 48.03 -51.11
CA ALA A 208 15.45 47.37 -51.00
C ALA A 208 15.58 45.84 -51.08
N LEU A 209 16.45 45.31 -51.93
CA LEU A 209 16.75 43.87 -52.00
C LEU A 209 17.38 43.36 -50.70
N ALA A 210 18.34 44.10 -50.12
CA ALA A 210 18.97 43.74 -48.85
C ALA A 210 18.01 43.80 -47.68
N GLU A 211 17.08 44.78 -47.64
CA GLU A 211 16.00 44.87 -46.64
C GLU A 211 15.02 43.68 -46.77
N ALA A 212 14.68 43.29 -47.97
CA ALA A 212 13.86 42.06 -48.21
C ALA A 212 14.55 40.79 -47.67
N ARG A 213 15.87 40.68 -47.84
CA ARG A 213 16.66 39.52 -47.32
C ARG A 213 16.69 39.55 -45.78
N VAL A 214 16.79 40.71 -45.14
CA VAL A 214 16.69 40.82 -43.65
C VAL A 214 15.32 40.35 -43.17
N ASN A 215 14.24 40.74 -43.86
CA ASN A 215 12.90 40.27 -43.50
C ASN A 215 12.72 38.78 -43.69
N GLU A 216 13.22 38.18 -44.76
CA GLU A 216 13.25 36.74 -45.02
C GLU A 216 14.02 36.01 -43.88
N ALA A 217 15.19 36.48 -43.55
CA ALA A 217 16.01 35.91 -42.46
C ALA A 217 15.27 36.02 -41.10
N ARG A 218 14.57 37.14 -40.82
CA ARG A 218 13.73 37.28 -39.63
C ARG A 218 12.56 36.27 -39.58
N ASN A 219 11.91 36.09 -40.70
CA ASN A 219 10.84 35.06 -40.81
C ASN A 219 11.39 33.66 -40.52
N THR A 220 12.60 33.35 -41.00
CA THR A 220 13.28 32.09 -40.70
C THR A 220 13.56 31.92 -39.22
N VAL A 221 13.94 32.99 -38.50
CA VAL A 221 14.07 33.00 -37.03
C VAL A 221 12.73 32.72 -36.37
N GLY A 222 11.63 33.32 -36.84
CA GLY A 222 10.31 33.09 -36.33
C GLY A 222 9.88 31.61 -36.43
N ILE A 223 10.15 30.97 -37.56
CA ILE A 223 9.91 29.54 -37.75
C ILE A 223 10.77 28.71 -36.78
N ALA A 224 12.06 28.96 -36.73
CA ALA A 224 12.98 28.26 -35.81
C ALA A 224 12.61 28.45 -34.34
N GLN A 225 12.11 29.61 -33.98
CA GLN A 225 11.62 29.90 -32.63
C GLN A 225 10.38 29.04 -32.31
N SER A 226 9.43 28.95 -33.23
CA SER A 226 8.25 28.06 -33.08
C SER A 226 8.66 26.58 -32.97
N ASP A 227 9.70 26.15 -33.67
CA ASP A 227 10.24 24.81 -33.57
C ASP A 227 10.84 24.55 -32.17
N VAL A 228 11.53 25.53 -31.57
CA VAL A 228 12.03 25.44 -30.18
C VAL A 228 10.87 25.35 -29.19
N GLU A 229 9.83 26.16 -29.36
CA GLU A 229 8.63 26.10 -28.53
C GLU A 229 7.91 24.74 -28.66
N GLY A 230 7.82 24.20 -29.86
CA GLY A 230 7.30 22.86 -30.12
C GLY A 230 8.16 21.76 -29.45
N ALA A 231 9.48 21.91 -29.52
CA ALA A 231 10.41 20.99 -28.86
C ALA A 231 10.33 21.02 -27.33
N ALA A 232 9.88 22.13 -26.71
CA ALA A 232 9.65 22.25 -25.29
C ALA A 232 8.56 21.31 -24.76
N ALA A 233 7.70 20.77 -25.62
CA ALA A 233 6.74 19.72 -25.28
C ALA A 233 7.36 18.31 -25.17
N ALA A 234 8.55 18.08 -25.73
CA ALA A 234 9.21 16.77 -25.71
C ALA A 234 9.43 16.17 -24.31
N PRO A 235 9.76 16.93 -23.25
CA PRO A 235 9.83 16.42 -21.87
C PRO A 235 8.54 15.80 -21.36
N HIS A 236 7.37 16.25 -21.84
CA HIS A 236 6.08 15.65 -21.43
C HIS A 236 5.95 14.19 -21.93
N GLN A 237 6.60 13.83 -23.05
CA GLN A 237 6.67 12.47 -23.51
C GLN A 237 7.51 11.58 -22.57
N VAL A 238 8.57 12.14 -21.98
CA VAL A 238 9.38 11.46 -20.96
C VAL A 238 8.56 11.22 -19.71
N THR A 239 7.88 12.24 -19.19
CA THR A 239 6.99 12.13 -18.04
C THR A 239 5.86 11.11 -18.28
N ALA A 240 5.29 11.06 -19.49
CA ALA A 240 4.30 10.05 -19.85
C ALA A 240 4.90 8.63 -19.84
N SER A 241 6.15 8.45 -20.25
CA SER A 241 6.84 7.15 -20.19
C SER A 241 7.13 6.76 -18.73
N GLU A 242 7.53 7.69 -17.86
CA GLU A 242 7.70 7.46 -16.42
C GLU A 242 6.38 7.05 -15.75
N ALA A 243 5.28 7.71 -16.09
CA ALA A 243 3.95 7.35 -15.61
C ALA A 243 3.54 5.93 -16.02
N ARG A 244 3.89 5.50 -17.24
CA ARG A 244 3.64 4.12 -17.70
C ARG A 244 4.45 3.11 -16.91
N ILE A 245 5.72 3.39 -16.60
CA ILE A 245 6.56 2.53 -15.75
C ILE A 245 5.96 2.42 -14.36
N SER A 246 5.53 3.56 -13.77
CA SER A 246 4.88 3.58 -12.47
C SER A 246 3.58 2.74 -12.46
N ALA A 247 2.74 2.88 -13.47
CA ALA A 247 1.53 2.08 -13.62
C ALA A 247 1.85 0.57 -13.76
N ALA A 248 2.86 0.21 -14.56
CA ALA A 248 3.28 -1.17 -14.70
C ALA A 248 3.88 -1.75 -13.41
N SER A 249 4.58 -0.94 -12.60
CA SER A 249 5.10 -1.36 -11.30
C SER A 249 3.97 -1.60 -10.28
N ALA A 250 2.93 -0.77 -10.28
CA ALA A 250 1.74 -0.97 -9.47
C ALA A 250 0.98 -2.25 -9.86
N GLU A 251 0.92 -2.56 -11.15
CA GLU A 251 0.34 -3.81 -11.65
C GLU A 251 1.13 -5.04 -11.17
N ILE A 252 2.47 -5.00 -11.18
CA ILE A 252 3.31 -6.06 -10.60
C ILE A 252 2.96 -6.27 -9.13
N ALA A 253 2.82 -5.19 -8.34
CA ALA A 253 2.46 -5.28 -6.93
C ALA A 253 1.10 -5.96 -6.74
N ARG A 254 0.10 -5.58 -7.54
CA ARG A 254 -1.24 -6.19 -7.52
C ARG A 254 -1.20 -7.70 -7.83
N VAL A 255 -0.51 -8.07 -8.91
CA VAL A 255 -0.44 -9.48 -9.33
C VAL A 255 0.41 -10.31 -8.36
N ARG A 256 1.44 -9.73 -7.75
CA ARG A 256 2.22 -10.40 -6.69
C ARG A 256 1.33 -10.78 -5.51
N THR A 257 0.41 -9.91 -5.09
CA THR A 257 -0.57 -10.24 -4.04
C THR A 257 -1.45 -11.42 -4.42
N ALA A 258 -1.83 -11.57 -5.69
CA ALA A 258 -2.57 -12.73 -6.16
C ALA A 258 -1.75 -14.03 -6.09
N VAL A 259 -0.44 -13.97 -6.37
CA VAL A 259 0.47 -15.12 -6.19
C VAL A 259 0.55 -15.52 -4.71
N GLU A 260 0.73 -14.55 -3.81
CA GLU A 260 0.77 -14.84 -2.37
C GLU A 260 -0.55 -15.43 -1.86
N GLN A 261 -1.68 -14.92 -2.34
CA GLN A 261 -2.99 -15.50 -2.01
C GLN A 261 -3.12 -16.95 -2.50
N ALA A 262 -2.66 -17.24 -3.72
CA ALA A 262 -2.69 -18.60 -4.26
C ALA A 262 -1.76 -19.55 -3.48
N ARG A 263 -0.60 -19.08 -3.03
CA ARG A 263 0.31 -19.84 -2.15
C ARG A 263 -0.32 -20.14 -0.80
N LEU A 264 -0.93 -19.14 -0.19
CA LEU A 264 -1.63 -19.28 1.09
C LEU A 264 -2.79 -20.29 0.99
N ASN A 265 -3.52 -20.28 -0.13
CA ASN A 265 -4.56 -21.26 -0.37
C ASN A 265 -4.00 -22.70 -0.46
N ILE A 266 -2.83 -22.88 -1.06
CA ILE A 266 -2.14 -24.19 -1.06
C ILE A 266 -1.71 -24.59 0.36
N GLU A 267 -1.21 -23.67 1.16
CA GLU A 267 -0.88 -23.95 2.55
C GLU A 267 -2.11 -24.41 3.34
N TYR A 268 -3.26 -23.79 3.09
CA TYR A 268 -4.52 -24.18 3.73
C TYR A 268 -5.07 -25.54 3.27
N THR A 269 -4.55 -26.15 2.20
CA THR A 269 -4.89 -27.53 1.85
C THR A 269 -4.40 -28.54 2.89
N VAL A 270 -3.40 -28.17 3.68
CA VAL A 270 -2.87 -29.00 4.77
C VAL A 270 -3.40 -28.48 6.09
N VAL A 271 -4.43 -29.14 6.62
CA VAL A 271 -5.02 -28.77 7.91
C VAL A 271 -4.19 -29.33 9.05
N ARG A 272 -3.76 -28.44 9.96
CA ARG A 272 -2.88 -28.78 11.08
C ARG A 272 -3.56 -28.52 12.43
N ALA A 273 -3.07 -29.22 13.45
CA ALA A 273 -3.49 -29.04 14.84
C ALA A 273 -3.07 -27.66 15.36
N PRO A 274 -3.97 -26.80 15.87
CA PRO A 274 -3.63 -25.51 16.45
C PRO A 274 -2.92 -25.65 17.81
N VAL A 275 -3.20 -26.71 18.56
CA VAL A 275 -2.65 -27.01 19.88
C VAL A 275 -2.38 -28.51 20.00
N ALA A 276 -1.56 -28.92 20.97
CA ALA A 276 -1.42 -30.31 21.35
C ALA A 276 -2.68 -30.78 22.11
N GLY A 277 -3.11 -32.03 21.90
CA GLY A 277 -4.27 -32.58 22.58
C GLY A 277 -4.78 -33.88 21.95
N ILE A 278 -5.98 -34.25 22.30
CA ILE A 278 -6.65 -35.45 21.76
C ILE A 278 -7.66 -35.05 20.70
N VAL A 279 -7.60 -35.71 19.55
CA VAL A 279 -8.60 -35.58 18.45
C VAL A 279 -9.94 -36.11 18.91
N SER A 280 -10.98 -35.30 18.77
CA SER A 280 -12.36 -35.67 19.11
C SER A 280 -13.31 -35.20 18.00
N ARG A 281 -14.48 -35.87 17.89
CA ARG A 281 -15.53 -35.54 16.91
C ARG A 281 -15.02 -35.41 15.47
N LYS A 282 -14.33 -36.44 14.98
CA LYS A 282 -13.85 -36.51 13.60
C LYS A 282 -15.03 -36.65 12.62
N ASN A 283 -15.41 -35.55 11.96
CA ASN A 283 -16.49 -35.50 10.97
C ASN A 283 -15.99 -35.58 9.52
N ALA A 284 -14.67 -35.49 9.30
CA ALA A 284 -14.07 -35.51 7.98
C ALA A 284 -13.64 -36.92 7.59
N GLU A 285 -14.11 -37.37 6.42
CA GLU A 285 -13.76 -38.66 5.82
C GLU A 285 -13.15 -38.47 4.43
N ILE A 286 -12.31 -39.40 3.98
CA ILE A 286 -11.69 -39.36 2.65
C ILE A 286 -12.79 -39.31 1.58
N GLY A 287 -12.63 -38.43 0.59
CA GLY A 287 -13.59 -38.21 -0.49
C GLY A 287 -14.75 -37.27 -0.14
N THR A 288 -14.87 -36.82 1.11
CA THR A 288 -15.89 -35.83 1.50
C THR A 288 -15.54 -34.46 0.90
N VAL A 289 -16.54 -33.77 0.34
CA VAL A 289 -16.42 -32.39 -0.09
C VAL A 289 -16.72 -31.47 1.08
N ILE A 290 -15.73 -30.64 1.46
CA ILE A 290 -15.82 -29.70 2.57
C ILE A 290 -15.93 -28.26 2.06
N GLN A 291 -16.53 -27.39 2.90
CA GLN A 291 -16.68 -25.97 2.61
C GLN A 291 -15.88 -25.12 3.61
N PRO A 292 -15.50 -23.89 3.24
CA PRO A 292 -14.87 -22.97 4.18
C PRO A 292 -15.73 -22.75 5.43
N GLY A 293 -15.11 -22.81 6.61
CA GLY A 293 -15.78 -22.70 7.90
C GLY A 293 -16.42 -23.99 8.44
N GLN A 294 -16.47 -25.05 7.65
CA GLN A 294 -17.03 -26.33 8.10
C GLN A 294 -16.15 -26.96 9.18
N PRO A 295 -16.71 -27.35 10.36
CA PRO A 295 -15.97 -28.04 11.41
C PRO A 295 -15.61 -29.45 10.96
N LEU A 296 -14.33 -29.78 11.04
CA LEU A 296 -13.76 -31.06 10.60
C LEU A 296 -13.57 -32.02 11.77
N MET A 297 -13.04 -31.51 12.88
CA MET A 297 -12.80 -32.22 14.12
C MET A 297 -12.61 -31.23 15.26
N ALA A 298 -12.46 -31.72 16.48
CA ALA A 298 -12.10 -30.91 17.64
C ALA A 298 -10.83 -31.46 18.28
N ILE A 299 -10.01 -30.56 18.85
CA ILE A 299 -8.83 -30.94 19.65
C ILE A 299 -9.07 -30.48 21.08
N VAL A 300 -8.89 -31.42 22.01
CA VAL A 300 -9.07 -31.20 23.44
C VAL A 300 -7.69 -31.33 24.11
N PRO A 301 -7.06 -30.23 24.57
CA PRO A 301 -5.88 -30.29 25.42
C PRO A 301 -6.22 -30.98 26.75
N LEU A 302 -5.30 -31.77 27.27
CA LEU A 302 -5.48 -32.46 28.54
C LEU A 302 -4.78 -31.78 29.72
N ASP A 303 -3.91 -30.84 29.42
CA ASP A 303 -3.12 -30.06 30.39
C ASP A 303 -3.80 -28.74 30.78
N ASP A 304 -4.85 -28.33 30.07
CA ASP A 304 -5.60 -27.08 30.30
C ASP A 304 -7.06 -27.40 30.71
N VAL A 305 -7.19 -28.05 31.86
CA VAL A 305 -8.48 -28.44 32.45
C VAL A 305 -8.67 -27.80 33.83
N TRP A 306 -9.90 -27.51 34.17
CA TRP A 306 -10.34 -27.02 35.47
C TRP A 306 -11.61 -27.73 35.90
N VAL A 307 -12.02 -27.51 37.15
CA VAL A 307 -13.30 -28.03 37.63
C VAL A 307 -14.27 -26.87 37.86
N THR A 308 -15.44 -26.96 37.29
CA THR A 308 -16.56 -26.05 37.58
C THR A 308 -17.50 -26.73 38.56
N ALA A 309 -17.56 -26.20 39.78
CA ALA A 309 -18.41 -26.73 40.85
C ALA A 309 -19.56 -25.73 41.16
N ASN A 310 -20.79 -26.24 41.14
CA ASN A 310 -22.00 -25.44 41.35
C ASN A 310 -22.41 -25.49 42.81
N PHE A 311 -22.04 -24.47 43.62
CA PHE A 311 -22.42 -24.35 45.02
C PHE A 311 -23.75 -23.67 45.15
N LYS A 312 -24.52 -24.06 46.21
CA LYS A 312 -25.75 -23.38 46.55
C LYS A 312 -25.43 -21.93 47.05
N GLU A 313 -26.31 -21.00 46.73
CA GLU A 313 -26.16 -19.59 47.16
C GLU A 313 -25.88 -19.46 48.68
N THR A 314 -26.46 -20.34 49.49
CA THR A 314 -26.27 -20.41 50.94
C THR A 314 -24.86 -20.81 51.38
N GLN A 315 -24.11 -21.48 50.54
CA GLN A 315 -22.75 -21.98 50.80
C GLN A 315 -21.67 -20.91 50.45
N LEU A 316 -22.00 -19.98 49.54
CA LEU A 316 -21.05 -19.01 49.03
C LEU A 316 -20.55 -18.01 50.07
N HIS A 317 -21.23 -17.82 51.19
CA HIS A 317 -20.80 -16.87 52.22
C HIS A 317 -19.44 -17.28 52.85
N GLU A 318 -19.06 -18.58 52.77
CA GLU A 318 -17.78 -19.12 53.26
C GLU A 318 -16.73 -19.35 52.17
N ILE A 319 -17.10 -19.31 50.87
CA ILE A 319 -16.18 -19.56 49.76
C ILE A 319 -15.56 -18.24 49.27
N ARG A 320 -14.24 -18.23 49.15
CA ARG A 320 -13.45 -17.10 48.67
C ARG A 320 -12.40 -17.55 47.65
N PRO A 321 -12.06 -16.74 46.63
CA PRO A 321 -10.92 -17.00 45.76
C PRO A 321 -9.63 -17.18 46.56
N GLY A 322 -8.82 -18.17 46.18
CA GLY A 322 -7.55 -18.54 46.79
C GLY A 322 -7.64 -19.67 47.81
N GLN A 323 -8.84 -20.08 48.27
CA GLN A 323 -9.01 -21.20 49.19
C GLN A 323 -8.62 -22.53 48.52
N GLU A 324 -8.08 -23.44 49.32
CA GLU A 324 -7.77 -24.81 48.89
C GLU A 324 -9.05 -25.64 48.82
N ALA A 325 -9.05 -26.58 47.90
CA ALA A 325 -10.19 -27.50 47.70
C ALA A 325 -9.65 -28.90 47.33
N GLU A 326 -10.44 -29.87 47.74
CA GLU A 326 -10.25 -31.28 47.41
C GLU A 326 -11.32 -31.69 46.39
N ILE A 327 -10.86 -32.38 45.34
CA ILE A 327 -11.71 -32.85 44.24
C ILE A 327 -11.60 -34.37 44.15
N GLN A 328 -12.70 -35.06 44.18
CA GLN A 328 -12.81 -36.47 43.87
C GLN A 328 -13.50 -36.62 42.51
N ILE A 329 -12.83 -37.30 41.60
CA ILE A 329 -13.41 -37.59 40.26
C ILE A 329 -14.05 -38.96 40.30
N ASP A 330 -15.32 -39.08 39.94
CA ASP A 330 -16.06 -40.32 40.01
C ASP A 330 -15.38 -41.48 39.28
N ALA A 331 -14.73 -41.21 38.15
CA ALA A 331 -14.01 -42.19 37.37
C ALA A 331 -12.78 -42.79 38.05
N TYR A 332 -12.22 -42.11 39.08
CA TYR A 332 -10.98 -42.52 39.76
C TYR A 332 -11.18 -42.90 41.24
N GLY A 333 -12.44 -43.08 41.63
CA GLY A 333 -12.81 -43.61 42.95
C GLY A 333 -12.34 -42.71 44.10
N SER A 334 -11.55 -43.26 45.03
CA SER A 334 -11.12 -42.56 46.24
C SER A 334 -9.92 -41.61 46.08
N ARG A 335 -9.42 -41.41 44.85
CA ARG A 335 -8.29 -40.50 44.61
C ARG A 335 -8.74 -39.08 44.77
N VAL A 336 -8.03 -38.34 45.59
CA VAL A 336 -8.23 -36.90 45.84
C VAL A 336 -7.24 -36.10 45.01
N PHE A 337 -7.73 -35.09 44.29
CA PHE A 337 -6.94 -34.11 43.61
C PHE A 337 -7.03 -32.78 44.37
N HIS A 338 -5.90 -32.11 44.54
CA HIS A 338 -5.87 -30.81 45.16
C HIS A 338 -6.10 -29.73 44.14
N ALA A 339 -6.88 -28.74 44.52
CA ALA A 339 -7.23 -27.62 43.70
C ALA A 339 -7.30 -26.33 44.52
N ARG A 340 -7.41 -25.22 43.84
CA ARG A 340 -7.62 -23.90 44.44
C ARG A 340 -8.80 -23.20 43.78
N VAL A 341 -9.60 -22.54 44.57
CA VAL A 341 -10.67 -21.66 44.06
C VAL A 341 -10.03 -20.48 43.32
N ASP A 342 -10.27 -20.44 41.98
CA ASP A 342 -9.80 -19.38 41.11
C ASP A 342 -10.77 -18.19 41.16
N SER A 343 -12.02 -18.46 40.80
CA SER A 343 -13.04 -17.42 40.69
C SER A 343 -14.45 -17.94 40.95
N ILE A 344 -15.33 -17.03 41.33
CA ILE A 344 -16.75 -17.26 41.52
C ILE A 344 -17.50 -16.52 40.41
N SER A 345 -18.41 -17.22 39.74
CA SER A 345 -19.19 -16.64 38.64
C SER A 345 -20.03 -15.43 39.14
N ALA A 346 -20.09 -14.40 38.30
CA ALA A 346 -20.87 -13.18 38.57
C ALA A 346 -22.40 -13.40 38.54
N ALA A 347 -22.88 -14.56 38.03
CA ALA A 347 -24.29 -14.88 37.90
C ALA A 347 -24.56 -16.36 38.12
N THR A 348 -25.80 -16.68 38.43
CA THR A 348 -26.26 -18.06 38.61
C THR A 348 -26.30 -18.83 37.28
N GLY A 349 -26.12 -20.15 37.31
CA GLY A 349 -26.17 -20.96 36.13
C GLY A 349 -27.50 -20.84 35.37
N ALA A 350 -28.61 -20.67 36.07
CA ALA A 350 -29.93 -20.46 35.50
C ALA A 350 -30.03 -19.18 34.63
N ARG A 351 -29.27 -18.14 34.95
CA ARG A 351 -29.27 -16.87 34.18
C ARG A 351 -28.55 -16.99 32.85
N PHE A 352 -27.59 -17.89 32.75
CA PHE A 352 -26.82 -18.15 31.51
C PHE A 352 -27.38 -19.31 30.68
N SER A 353 -28.46 -19.98 31.18
CA SER A 353 -29.10 -21.02 30.42
C SER A 353 -29.87 -20.45 29.22
N LEU A 354 -29.79 -21.13 28.07
CA LEU A 354 -30.56 -20.82 26.85
C LEU A 354 -32.08 -20.92 27.08
N LEU A 355 -32.52 -21.76 28.06
CA LEU A 355 -33.90 -21.92 28.49
C LEU A 355 -33.94 -21.74 30.01
N PRO A 356 -34.13 -20.53 30.53
CA PRO A 356 -34.31 -20.35 31.96
C PRO A 356 -35.53 -21.13 32.44
N PRO A 357 -35.48 -21.81 33.60
CA PRO A 357 -36.62 -22.49 34.14
C PRO A 357 -37.73 -21.47 34.53
N GLU A 358 -38.71 -21.28 33.67
CA GLU A 358 -39.92 -20.51 33.97
C GLU A 358 -40.96 -21.46 34.61
N ASN A 359 -41.47 -21.07 35.80
CA ASN A 359 -42.57 -21.79 36.45
C ASN A 359 -43.87 -21.55 35.66
N ALA A 360 -44.31 -22.55 34.89
CA ALA A 360 -45.53 -22.51 34.07
C ALA A 360 -46.83 -22.21 34.82
N SER A 361 -46.81 -22.19 36.17
CA SER A 361 -47.98 -22.00 37.02
C SER A 361 -48.14 -20.61 37.65
N GLY A 362 -47.25 -19.65 37.33
CA GLY A 362 -47.36 -18.26 37.78
C GLY A 362 -47.11 -18.01 39.31
N ASN A 363 -46.88 -19.03 40.10
CA ASN A 363 -46.52 -18.88 41.51
C ASN A 363 -45.00 -18.79 41.69
N PHE A 364 -44.52 -17.72 42.30
CA PHE A 364 -43.09 -17.55 42.64
C PHE A 364 -42.73 -18.50 43.78
N VAL A 365 -41.97 -19.56 43.48
CA VAL A 365 -41.37 -20.45 44.48
C VAL A 365 -39.90 -20.08 44.61
N LYS A 366 -39.45 -19.73 45.80
CA LYS A 366 -38.01 -19.46 46.09
C LYS A 366 -37.25 -20.79 45.94
N VAL A 367 -36.57 -20.97 44.82
CA VAL A 367 -35.65 -22.11 44.57
C VAL A 367 -34.22 -21.62 44.86
N VAL A 368 -33.50 -22.39 45.69
CA VAL A 368 -32.07 -22.09 45.97
C VAL A 368 -31.30 -22.17 44.66
N GLN A 369 -30.69 -21.04 44.27
CA GLN A 369 -29.89 -20.95 43.07
C GLN A 369 -28.52 -21.57 43.28
N ARG A 370 -27.91 -22.07 42.21
CA ARG A 370 -26.52 -22.55 42.20
C ARG A 370 -25.64 -21.56 41.44
N ILE A 371 -24.46 -21.34 41.97
CA ILE A 371 -23.47 -20.39 41.41
C ILE A 371 -22.23 -21.18 41.10
N PRO A 372 -21.75 -21.12 39.81
CA PRO A 372 -20.54 -21.80 39.41
C PRO A 372 -19.29 -21.18 40.08
N VAL A 373 -18.44 -22.04 40.59
CA VAL A 373 -17.12 -21.72 41.15
C VAL A 373 -16.10 -22.46 40.33
N LYS A 374 -15.12 -21.73 39.78
CA LYS A 374 -14.02 -22.31 39.01
C LYS A 374 -12.88 -22.68 39.96
N LEU A 375 -12.40 -23.92 39.82
CA LEU A 375 -11.29 -24.46 40.59
C LEU A 375 -10.19 -24.90 39.65
N VAL A 376 -8.96 -24.42 39.89
CA VAL A 376 -7.78 -24.83 39.13
C VAL A 376 -7.04 -25.91 39.92
N ILE A 377 -6.75 -27.01 39.22
CA ILE A 377 -6.08 -28.17 39.77
C ILE A 377 -4.60 -27.80 39.99
N THR A 378 -4.09 -28.05 41.19
CA THR A 378 -2.72 -27.75 41.58
C THR A 378 -1.79 -28.96 41.51
N ASP A 379 -2.36 -30.15 41.47
CA ASP A 379 -1.60 -31.38 41.32
C ASP A 379 -0.94 -31.47 39.94
N LYS A 380 0.21 -32.12 39.87
CA LYS A 380 0.89 -32.36 38.60
C LYS A 380 0.06 -33.33 37.74
N PRO A 381 0.05 -33.11 36.41
CA PRO A 381 -0.60 -34.06 35.49
C PRO A 381 -0.07 -35.45 35.72
N ASP A 382 -1.00 -36.43 35.80
CA ASP A 382 -0.71 -37.83 35.97
C ASP A 382 -1.21 -38.60 34.75
N ALA A 383 -0.32 -39.34 34.11
CA ALA A 383 -0.63 -40.11 32.90
C ALA A 383 -1.70 -41.23 33.15
N GLU A 384 -1.76 -41.78 34.36
CA GLU A 384 -2.73 -42.84 34.70
C GLU A 384 -4.11 -42.26 35.02
N HIS A 385 -4.20 -41.01 35.45
CA HIS A 385 -5.44 -40.34 35.86
C HIS A 385 -5.70 -39.07 35.05
N THR A 386 -5.75 -39.21 33.75
CA THR A 386 -5.95 -38.10 32.82
C THR A 386 -7.37 -37.52 32.96
N LEU A 387 -7.45 -36.24 33.36
CA LEU A 387 -8.74 -35.56 33.49
C LEU A 387 -9.28 -35.18 32.12
N ARG A 388 -10.53 -35.53 31.86
CA ARG A 388 -11.18 -35.25 30.58
C ARG A 388 -12.39 -34.35 30.80
N PRO A 389 -12.56 -33.28 30.00
CA PRO A 389 -13.77 -32.47 30.06
C PRO A 389 -15.05 -33.32 29.99
N GLY A 390 -16.01 -33.02 30.88
CA GLY A 390 -17.26 -33.76 31.01
C GLY A 390 -17.26 -34.83 32.10
N MET A 391 -16.13 -35.14 32.74
CA MET A 391 -16.13 -36.06 33.92
C MET A 391 -16.81 -35.37 35.10
N SER A 392 -17.63 -36.18 35.84
CA SER A 392 -18.28 -35.75 37.07
C SER A 392 -17.30 -35.78 38.24
N ALA A 393 -17.50 -34.85 39.15
CA ALA A 393 -16.64 -34.70 40.34
C ALA A 393 -17.46 -34.31 41.57
N GLU A 394 -16.97 -34.68 42.74
CA GLU A 394 -17.36 -34.09 44.03
C GLU A 394 -16.23 -33.14 44.49
N VAL A 395 -16.65 -31.95 44.92
CA VAL A 395 -15.71 -30.88 45.32
C VAL A 395 -16.00 -30.45 46.75
N THR A 396 -14.96 -30.42 47.56
CA THR A 396 -15.00 -29.89 48.94
C THR A 396 -14.04 -28.73 49.08
N VAL A 397 -14.54 -27.51 49.28
CA VAL A 397 -13.74 -26.32 49.55
C VAL A 397 -13.44 -26.23 51.02
N LEU A 398 -12.17 -26.11 51.39
CA LEU A 398 -11.72 -26.03 52.77
C LEU A 398 -11.93 -24.58 53.33
N THR A 399 -13.01 -24.34 54.06
CA THR A 399 -13.40 -22.99 54.51
C THR A 399 -12.73 -22.57 55.83
N GLY A 400 -11.92 -23.44 56.44
CA GLY A 400 -11.34 -23.23 57.77
C GLY A 400 -9.91 -22.65 57.85
N ALA A 401 -9.22 -22.44 56.76
CA ALA A 401 -7.78 -22.08 56.74
C ALA A 401 -7.45 -20.61 56.47
N GLY A 402 -8.42 -19.70 56.59
CA GLY A 402 -8.25 -18.29 56.21
C GLY A 402 -8.70 -17.25 57.25
N ARG A 403 -8.47 -17.48 58.53
CA ARG A 403 -8.56 -16.42 59.56
C ARG A 403 -7.20 -16.27 60.27
N ASN A 404 -6.32 -15.46 59.68
CA ASN A 404 -5.31 -14.66 60.36
C ASN A 404 -5.32 -13.26 59.75
#